data_2bada09f2c4264e56b6392dbcebf16b6
#
_entry.id   2bada09f2c4264e56b6392dbcebf16b6
#
_cell.length_a   1.000
_cell.length_b   1.000
_cell.length_c   1.000
_cell.angle_alpha   90.00
_cell.angle_beta   90.00
_cell.angle_gamma   90.00
#
_symmetry.space_group_name_H-M   'P 1'
#
loop_
_entity.id
_entity.type
_entity.pdbx_description
1 polymer ?
#
loop_
_entity_poly.entity_id
_entity_poly.type
_entity_poly.pdbx_seq_one_letter_code
_entity_poly.pdbx_strand_id
1 'polypeptide(L)'
;MTYDVSGNSLDGEVPDMCGAPGIRYLFLHKNKLTGALPDLSCMTGLYEVNVSENGLTSLAGDWLGGSPKLQHFNAERNQLTGAPPSSLCGTFSKTLYLGHNAWRGSVPESIGDCPGLEVLDLTVDEASVDDGSAAGTMPSSAAFAKLTKLTTLALSVSFFFLFSYGRLD
;
A
#
# COMPACT_ATOMS: atom_id res chain seq x y z
N MET A 1 -21.15 -6.86 5.07
CA MET A 1 -21.69 -5.51 5.32
C MET A 1 -20.76 -4.49 4.68
N THR A 2 -21.29 -3.38 4.16
CA THR A 2 -20.51 -2.23 3.70
C THR A 2 -20.55 -1.14 4.76
N TYR A 3 -19.40 -0.55 5.05
CA TYR A 3 -19.28 0.68 5.81
C TYR A 3 -18.68 1.74 4.89
N ASP A 4 -19.47 2.74 4.55
CA ASP A 4 -19.10 3.79 3.60
C ASP A 4 -19.40 5.16 4.19
N VAL A 5 -18.34 5.93 4.44
CA VAL A 5 -18.36 7.34 4.86
C VAL A 5 -17.48 8.19 3.95
N SER A 6 -17.24 7.71 2.74
CA SER A 6 -16.40 8.40 1.76
C SER A 6 -16.96 9.74 1.33
N GLY A 7 -16.11 10.62 0.82
CA GLY A 7 -16.52 11.89 0.25
C GLY A 7 -17.11 12.88 1.29
N ASN A 8 -16.61 12.86 2.51
CA ASN A 8 -17.03 13.74 3.58
C ASN A 8 -15.88 14.68 4.05
N SER A 9 -16.02 15.26 5.20
CA SER A 9 -14.99 16.11 5.84
C SER A 9 -14.59 15.57 7.20
N LEU A 10 -14.62 14.24 7.37
CA LEU A 10 -14.23 13.59 8.61
C LEU A 10 -12.75 13.82 8.87
N ASP A 11 -12.39 14.22 10.06
CA ASP A 11 -11.02 14.49 10.51
C ASP A 11 -10.63 13.63 11.72
N GLY A 12 -9.38 13.77 12.15
CA GLY A 12 -8.82 12.96 13.22
C GLY A 12 -8.36 11.58 12.78
N GLU A 13 -8.08 10.71 13.73
CA GLU A 13 -7.57 9.36 13.46
C GLU A 13 -8.68 8.37 13.15
N VAL A 14 -8.36 7.36 12.34
CA VAL A 14 -9.26 6.23 12.13
C VAL A 14 -9.34 5.42 13.44
N PRO A 15 -10.54 5.25 14.02
CA PRO A 15 -10.68 4.51 15.28
C PRO A 15 -10.40 3.02 15.08
N ASP A 16 -10.14 2.31 16.18
CA ASP A 16 -10.14 0.85 16.18
C ASP A 16 -11.47 0.31 15.67
N MET A 17 -11.43 -0.48 14.58
CA MET A 17 -12.60 -1.04 13.92
C MET A 17 -12.90 -2.49 14.34
N CYS A 18 -12.14 -3.05 15.28
CA CYS A 18 -12.29 -4.44 15.71
C CYS A 18 -13.66 -4.77 16.31
N GLY A 19 -14.39 -3.77 16.79
CA GLY A 19 -15.77 -3.93 17.22
C GLY A 19 -16.80 -4.24 16.11
N ALA A 20 -16.39 -4.22 14.83
CA ALA A 20 -17.27 -4.41 13.68
C ALA A 20 -16.74 -5.50 12.71
N PRO A 21 -16.54 -6.75 13.16
CA PRO A 21 -15.90 -7.82 12.36
C PRO A 21 -16.71 -8.26 11.14
N GLY A 22 -17.96 -7.85 11.02
CA GLY A 22 -18.84 -8.15 9.89
C GLY A 22 -18.66 -7.25 8.66
N ILE A 23 -17.80 -6.24 8.74
CA ILE A 23 -17.52 -5.36 7.59
C ILE A 23 -16.70 -6.14 6.56
N ARG A 24 -17.10 -6.03 5.29
CA ARG A 24 -16.42 -6.60 4.13
C ARG A 24 -15.86 -5.53 3.21
N TYR A 25 -16.53 -4.40 3.14
CA TYR A 25 -16.20 -3.26 2.30
C TYR A 25 -16.08 -2.04 3.20
N LEU A 26 -14.89 -1.47 3.30
CA LEU A 26 -14.58 -0.32 4.14
C LEU A 26 -14.15 0.84 3.25
N PHE A 27 -14.99 1.87 3.14
CA PHE A 27 -14.74 3.05 2.32
C PHE A 27 -14.67 4.31 3.17
N LEU A 28 -13.45 4.82 3.34
CA LEU A 28 -13.14 6.03 4.11
C LEU A 28 -12.52 7.13 3.23
N HIS A 29 -12.41 6.88 1.92
CA HIS A 29 -11.69 7.75 0.99
C HIS A 29 -12.31 9.15 0.87
N LYS A 30 -11.49 10.13 0.43
CA LYS A 30 -11.91 11.52 0.26
C LYS A 30 -12.45 12.13 1.56
N ASN A 31 -11.61 12.11 2.59
CA ASN A 31 -11.85 12.74 3.89
C ASN A 31 -10.60 13.52 4.33
N LYS A 32 -10.53 13.90 5.61
CA LYS A 32 -9.39 14.58 6.23
C LYS A 32 -8.76 13.73 7.35
N LEU A 33 -8.88 12.41 7.24
CA LEU A 33 -8.37 11.48 8.24
C LEU A 33 -6.84 11.52 8.29
N THR A 34 -6.28 11.46 9.50
CA THR A 34 -4.86 11.60 9.77
C THR A 34 -4.32 10.47 10.64
N GLY A 35 -3.02 10.49 10.95
CA GLY A 35 -2.39 9.49 11.81
C GLY A 35 -2.19 8.14 11.11
N ALA A 36 -2.12 7.07 11.91
CA ALA A 36 -1.95 5.72 11.39
C ALA A 36 -3.30 5.07 11.03
N LEU A 37 -3.35 4.36 9.89
CA LEU A 37 -4.42 3.40 9.69
C LEU A 37 -4.24 2.26 10.70
N PRO A 38 -5.22 1.96 11.56
CA PRO A 38 -5.07 0.95 12.60
C PRO A 38 -4.91 -0.47 12.02
N ASP A 39 -4.46 -1.39 12.85
CA ASP A 39 -4.45 -2.82 12.50
C ASP A 39 -5.88 -3.32 12.28
N LEU A 40 -6.16 -3.82 11.07
CA LEU A 40 -7.47 -4.34 10.69
C LEU A 40 -7.49 -5.89 10.65
N SER A 41 -6.49 -6.58 11.17
CA SER A 41 -6.38 -8.05 11.15
C SER A 41 -7.55 -8.76 11.85
N CYS A 42 -8.15 -8.11 12.84
CA CYS A 42 -9.36 -8.60 13.51
C CYS A 42 -10.58 -8.68 12.57
N MET A 43 -10.57 -7.94 11.46
CA MET A 43 -11.66 -7.89 10.49
C MET A 43 -11.47 -8.95 9.40
N THR A 44 -11.46 -10.22 9.78
CA THR A 44 -11.15 -11.38 8.90
C THR A 44 -12.08 -11.53 7.69
N GLY A 45 -13.15 -10.77 7.64
CA GLY A 45 -14.11 -10.74 6.54
C GLY A 45 -13.83 -9.67 5.47
N LEU A 46 -12.84 -8.78 5.68
CA LEU A 46 -12.54 -7.71 4.74
C LEU A 46 -12.21 -8.25 3.35
N TYR A 47 -12.81 -7.64 2.36
CA TYR A 47 -12.63 -7.93 0.94
C TYR A 47 -12.01 -6.73 0.21
N GLU A 48 -12.46 -5.52 0.56
CA GLU A 48 -11.98 -4.28 -0.02
C GLU A 48 -11.87 -3.18 1.03
N VAL A 49 -10.76 -2.48 1.00
CA VAL A 49 -10.50 -1.30 1.84
C VAL A 49 -10.03 -0.16 0.95
N ASN A 50 -10.72 0.96 1.01
CA ASN A 50 -10.32 2.18 0.33
C ASN A 50 -10.23 3.34 1.32
N VAL A 51 -9.00 3.79 1.58
CA VAL A 51 -8.66 4.91 2.45
C VAL A 51 -7.94 6.03 1.68
N SER A 52 -8.03 6.01 0.35
CA SER A 52 -7.34 6.98 -0.50
C SER A 52 -7.79 8.42 -0.27
N GLU A 53 -6.97 9.38 -0.71
CA GLU A 53 -7.28 10.81 -0.61
C GLU A 53 -7.61 11.24 0.84
N ASN A 54 -6.65 11.01 1.74
CA ASN A 54 -6.67 11.40 3.14
C ASN A 54 -5.28 11.94 3.57
N GLY A 55 -5.07 12.15 4.85
CA GLY A 55 -3.78 12.57 5.43
C GLY A 55 -3.10 11.47 6.26
N LEU A 56 -3.29 10.18 5.95
CA LEU A 56 -2.72 9.08 6.71
C LEU A 56 -1.20 9.04 6.55
N THR A 57 -0.49 8.82 7.67
CA THR A 57 0.98 8.90 7.73
C THR A 57 1.67 7.53 7.81
N SER A 58 0.96 6.50 8.25
CA SER A 58 1.48 5.14 8.36
C SER A 58 0.39 4.07 8.32
N LEU A 59 0.81 2.84 8.13
CA LEU A 59 -0.03 1.64 8.30
C LEU A 59 0.44 0.93 9.57
N ALA A 60 -0.46 0.72 10.55
CA ALA A 60 -0.09 0.06 11.80
C ALA A 60 -0.08 -1.46 11.62
N GLY A 61 1.04 -2.10 12.01
CA GLY A 61 1.16 -3.56 11.98
C GLY A 61 1.22 -4.20 10.59
N ASP A 62 1.20 -5.52 10.58
CA ASP A 62 1.33 -6.37 9.39
C ASP A 62 -0.04 -6.94 8.93
N TRP A 63 -1.11 -6.18 9.12
CA TRP A 63 -2.47 -6.67 8.94
C TRP A 63 -2.83 -7.04 7.49
N LEU A 64 -2.17 -6.48 6.49
CA LEU A 64 -2.44 -6.83 5.08
C LEU A 64 -2.22 -8.33 4.83
N GLY A 65 -1.14 -8.90 5.37
CA GLY A 65 -0.88 -10.33 5.32
C GLY A 65 -1.82 -11.14 6.22
N GLY A 66 -2.32 -10.55 7.30
CA GLY A 66 -3.25 -11.16 8.24
C GLY A 66 -4.72 -11.16 7.80
N SER A 67 -5.06 -10.45 6.73
CA SER A 67 -6.44 -10.34 6.22
C SER A 67 -6.72 -11.37 5.11
N PRO A 68 -7.22 -12.55 5.43
CA PRO A 68 -7.20 -13.72 4.54
C PRO A 68 -8.08 -13.59 3.31
N LYS A 69 -8.98 -12.60 3.26
CA LYS A 69 -9.94 -12.40 2.16
C LYS A 69 -9.75 -11.08 1.43
N LEU A 70 -8.83 -10.25 1.87
CA LEU A 70 -8.60 -8.94 1.28
C LEU A 70 -8.06 -9.09 -0.15
N GLN A 71 -8.79 -8.55 -1.12
CA GLN A 71 -8.40 -8.56 -2.52
C GLN A 71 -8.00 -7.18 -3.03
N HIS A 72 -8.63 -6.13 -2.52
CA HIS A 72 -8.44 -4.77 -3.01
C HIS A 72 -8.09 -3.83 -1.86
N PHE A 73 -6.92 -3.23 -1.93
CA PHE A 73 -6.48 -2.21 -0.98
C PHE A 73 -6.05 -0.96 -1.73
N ASN A 74 -6.67 0.16 -1.39
CA ASN A 74 -6.33 1.46 -1.94
C ASN A 74 -6.04 2.46 -0.83
N ALA A 75 -4.80 2.94 -0.77
CA ALA A 75 -4.32 4.00 0.11
C ALA A 75 -3.59 5.11 -0.68
N GLU A 76 -3.91 5.26 -1.97
CA GLU A 76 -3.35 6.34 -2.80
C GLU A 76 -3.59 7.73 -2.20
N ARG A 77 -2.71 8.66 -2.54
CA ARG A 77 -2.87 10.08 -2.17
C ARG A 77 -3.08 10.26 -0.68
N ASN A 78 -2.10 9.77 0.07
CA ASN A 78 -1.94 9.96 1.51
C ASN A 78 -0.54 10.53 1.80
N GLN A 79 -0.12 10.50 3.05
CA GLN A 79 1.20 10.93 3.49
C GLN A 79 2.00 9.77 4.08
N LEU A 80 1.78 8.56 3.57
CA LEU A 80 2.43 7.35 4.05
C LEU A 80 3.94 7.42 3.80
N THR A 81 4.74 7.20 4.85
CA THR A 81 6.19 7.32 4.85
C THR A 81 6.88 6.00 5.22
N GLY A 82 8.22 5.97 5.06
CA GLY A 82 9.01 4.78 5.35
C GLY A 82 8.99 3.76 4.21
N ALA A 83 9.49 2.56 4.45
CA ALA A 83 9.44 1.49 3.46
C ALA A 83 8.03 0.91 3.34
N PRO A 84 7.63 0.48 2.14
CA PRO A 84 6.41 -0.31 2.00
C PRO A 84 6.44 -1.54 2.94
N PRO A 85 5.31 -1.91 3.57
CA PRO A 85 5.28 -3.03 4.51
C PRO A 85 5.79 -4.33 3.90
N SER A 86 6.48 -5.15 4.69
CA SER A 86 6.97 -6.46 4.23
C SER A 86 5.85 -7.46 3.97
N SER A 87 4.69 -7.27 4.59
CA SER A 87 3.48 -8.05 4.37
C SER A 87 2.48 -7.31 3.49
N LEU A 88 2.92 -6.89 2.28
CA LEU A 88 2.09 -6.10 1.35
C LEU A 88 0.83 -6.84 0.87
N CYS A 89 0.79 -8.15 0.96
CA CYS A 89 -0.32 -8.91 0.41
C CYS A 89 -0.61 -10.18 1.19
N GLY A 90 -1.88 -10.49 1.28
CA GLY A 90 -2.34 -11.83 1.61
C GLY A 90 -2.46 -12.71 0.36
N THR A 91 -2.77 -13.98 0.55
CA THR A 91 -2.87 -15.00 -0.50
C THR A 91 -3.82 -14.61 -1.66
N PHE A 92 -4.80 -13.76 -1.39
CA PHE A 92 -5.86 -13.40 -2.34
C PHE A 92 -5.75 -11.96 -2.87
N SER A 93 -4.73 -11.20 -2.48
CA SER A 93 -4.56 -9.82 -2.94
C SER A 93 -4.47 -9.74 -4.45
N LYS A 94 -5.25 -8.84 -5.04
CA LYS A 94 -5.31 -8.57 -6.49
C LYS A 94 -4.81 -7.18 -6.83
N THR A 95 -5.25 -6.16 -6.09
CA THR A 95 -4.86 -4.80 -6.39
C THR A 95 -4.35 -4.09 -5.14
N LEU A 96 -3.18 -3.50 -5.26
CA LEU A 96 -2.52 -2.69 -4.25
C LEU A 96 -2.22 -1.31 -4.85
N TYR A 97 -3.07 -0.33 -4.53
CA TYR A 97 -2.87 1.06 -4.91
C TYR A 97 -2.28 1.82 -3.72
N LEU A 98 -0.97 2.04 -3.74
CA LEU A 98 -0.19 2.71 -2.71
C LEU A 98 0.50 3.96 -3.25
N GLY A 99 0.18 4.33 -4.48
CA GLY A 99 0.78 5.45 -5.19
C GLY A 99 0.49 6.81 -4.57
N HIS A 100 1.24 7.82 -5.01
CA HIS A 100 1.08 9.20 -4.53
C HIS A 100 1.18 9.32 -3.00
N ASN A 101 2.22 8.73 -2.46
CA ASN A 101 2.61 8.77 -1.06
C ASN A 101 4.09 9.16 -0.94
N ALA A 102 4.60 9.26 0.27
CA ALA A 102 5.99 9.59 0.54
C ALA A 102 6.83 8.34 0.91
N TRP A 103 6.63 7.23 0.22
CA TRP A 103 7.37 6.00 0.44
C TRP A 103 8.87 6.19 0.24
N ARG A 104 9.67 5.59 1.11
CA ARG A 104 11.13 5.62 1.06
C ARG A 104 11.68 4.23 1.35
N GLY A 105 12.77 3.85 0.67
CA GLY A 105 13.40 2.56 0.86
C GLY A 105 12.95 1.50 -0.15
N SER A 106 13.36 0.27 0.06
CA SER A 106 13.22 -0.80 -0.91
C SER A 106 11.81 -1.40 -0.97
N VAL A 107 11.38 -1.77 -2.16
CA VAL A 107 10.22 -2.67 -2.29
C VAL A 107 10.61 -4.05 -1.75
N PRO A 108 9.85 -4.63 -0.82
CA PRO A 108 10.25 -5.86 -0.15
C PRO A 108 10.24 -7.07 -1.11
N GLU A 109 11.20 -7.99 -0.93
CA GLU A 109 11.28 -9.24 -1.68
C GLU A 109 10.01 -10.10 -1.57
N SER A 110 9.31 -9.98 -0.43
CA SER A 110 8.04 -10.67 -0.15
C SER A 110 6.92 -10.32 -1.12
N ILE A 111 7.07 -9.28 -1.96
CA ILE A 111 6.11 -9.01 -3.04
C ILE A 111 5.97 -10.22 -3.97
N GLY A 112 7.04 -11.01 -4.14
CA GLY A 112 7.01 -12.26 -4.90
C GLY A 112 6.11 -13.34 -4.29
N ASP A 113 5.69 -13.18 -3.05
CA ASP A 113 4.78 -14.12 -2.38
C ASP A 113 3.31 -13.73 -2.56
N CYS A 114 3.02 -12.89 -3.54
CA CYS A 114 1.69 -12.39 -3.92
C CYS A 114 1.21 -12.99 -5.27
N PRO A 115 0.98 -14.29 -5.39
CA PRO A 115 0.76 -14.95 -6.69
C PRO A 115 -0.52 -14.51 -7.39
N GLY A 116 -1.43 -13.88 -6.66
CA GLY A 116 -2.71 -13.37 -7.16
C GLY A 116 -2.64 -11.92 -7.65
N LEU A 117 -1.53 -11.21 -7.42
CA LEU A 117 -1.43 -9.78 -7.65
C LEU A 117 -1.50 -9.44 -9.14
N GLU A 118 -2.43 -8.57 -9.49
CA GLU A 118 -2.70 -8.11 -10.85
C GLU A 118 -2.23 -6.65 -11.04
N VAL A 119 -2.35 -5.84 -9.98
CA VAL A 119 -1.97 -4.41 -10.02
C VAL A 119 -1.17 -4.05 -8.78
N LEU A 120 -0.01 -3.45 -9.00
CA LEU A 120 0.82 -2.82 -7.97
C LEU A 120 1.16 -1.39 -8.38
N ASP A 121 0.72 -0.42 -7.59
CA ASP A 121 1.10 0.98 -7.74
C ASP A 121 1.85 1.45 -6.49
N LEU A 122 3.09 1.84 -6.67
CA LEU A 122 3.98 2.40 -5.65
C LEU A 122 4.58 3.74 -6.14
N THR A 123 3.86 4.48 -6.96
CA THR A 123 4.31 5.81 -7.41
C THR A 123 4.54 6.74 -6.22
N VAL A 124 5.55 7.58 -6.30
CA VAL A 124 5.89 8.58 -5.28
C VAL A 124 5.81 9.95 -5.92
N ASP A 125 5.26 10.93 -5.23
CA ASP A 125 5.21 12.29 -5.74
C ASP A 125 6.62 12.90 -5.76
N GLU A 126 6.99 13.55 -6.87
CA GLU A 126 8.31 14.14 -7.08
C GLU A 126 8.72 15.12 -5.95
N ALA A 127 7.75 15.84 -5.38
CA ALA A 127 7.98 16.74 -4.27
C ALA A 127 8.46 16.06 -2.98
N SER A 128 8.30 14.73 -2.88
CA SER A 128 8.72 13.96 -1.70
C SER A 128 10.18 13.50 -1.75
N VAL A 129 10.92 13.79 -2.83
CA VAL A 129 12.21 13.14 -3.18
C VAL A 129 13.42 14.06 -2.98
N ASP A 130 13.30 15.15 -2.24
CA ASP A 130 14.20 16.32 -2.29
C ASP A 130 15.57 16.16 -1.59
N ASP A 131 15.89 15.02 -0.96
CA ASP A 131 17.14 14.89 -0.20
C ASP A 131 18.09 13.74 -0.62
N GLY A 132 17.81 13.06 -1.71
CA GLY A 132 18.61 11.91 -2.16
C GLY A 132 18.50 10.66 -1.27
N SER A 133 17.70 10.70 -0.20
CA SER A 133 17.52 9.58 0.73
C SER A 133 16.47 8.56 0.29
N ALA A 134 15.76 8.85 -0.80
CA ALA A 134 14.65 8.03 -1.31
C ALA A 134 15.11 6.80 -2.14
N ALA A 135 16.42 6.52 -2.17
CA ALA A 135 16.95 5.41 -2.94
C ALA A 135 16.53 4.07 -2.34
N GLY A 136 15.48 3.48 -2.89
CA GLY A 136 15.09 2.11 -2.63
C GLY A 136 15.65 1.15 -3.67
N THR A 137 15.78 -0.11 -3.32
CA THR A 137 16.12 -1.16 -4.28
C THR A 137 14.87 -1.88 -4.76
N MET A 138 14.92 -2.34 -6.00
CA MET A 138 13.90 -3.21 -6.55
C MET A 138 14.05 -4.63 -5.98
N PRO A 139 12.97 -5.39 -5.87
CA PRO A 139 13.03 -6.82 -5.60
C PRO A 139 13.87 -7.55 -6.66
N SER A 140 14.39 -8.70 -6.30
CA SER A 140 15.13 -9.54 -7.23
C SER A 140 14.27 -9.99 -8.43
N SER A 141 14.94 -10.33 -9.54
CA SER A 141 14.26 -10.93 -10.70
C SER A 141 13.50 -12.21 -10.33
N ALA A 142 13.98 -12.94 -9.31
CA ALA A 142 13.30 -14.13 -8.80
C ALA A 142 11.97 -13.82 -8.10
N ALA A 143 11.88 -12.70 -7.39
CA ALA A 143 10.62 -12.25 -6.78
C ALA A 143 9.62 -11.87 -7.88
N PHE A 144 10.03 -11.09 -8.88
CA PHE A 144 9.17 -10.72 -10.00
C PHE A 144 8.70 -11.92 -10.83
N ALA A 145 9.54 -12.93 -11.02
CA ALA A 145 9.18 -14.14 -11.78
C ALA A 145 8.00 -14.91 -11.16
N LYS A 146 7.73 -14.72 -9.88
CA LYS A 146 6.58 -15.33 -9.19
C LYS A 146 5.27 -14.58 -9.44
N LEU A 147 5.30 -13.33 -9.89
CA LEU A 147 4.14 -12.47 -10.12
C LEU A 147 3.48 -12.75 -11.47
N THR A 148 3.06 -13.97 -11.70
CA THR A 148 2.59 -14.44 -13.02
C THR A 148 1.29 -13.82 -13.49
N LYS A 149 0.56 -13.14 -12.60
CA LYS A 149 -0.70 -12.45 -12.92
C LYS A 149 -0.58 -10.93 -13.00
N LEU A 150 0.62 -10.39 -12.70
CA LEU A 150 0.81 -8.95 -12.70
C LEU A 150 0.65 -8.37 -14.11
N THR A 151 -0.33 -7.50 -14.27
CA THR A 151 -0.62 -6.79 -15.52
C THR A 151 -0.20 -5.33 -15.48
N THR A 152 -0.19 -4.74 -14.28
CA THR A 152 0.17 -3.34 -14.09
C THR A 152 1.18 -3.20 -12.94
N LEU A 153 2.32 -2.60 -13.27
CA LEU A 153 3.33 -2.20 -12.30
C LEU A 153 3.63 -0.72 -12.51
N ALA A 154 3.24 0.12 -11.55
CA ALA A 154 3.54 1.54 -11.56
C ALA A 154 4.54 1.86 -10.45
N LEU A 155 5.68 2.41 -10.85
CA LEU A 155 6.77 2.82 -9.96
C LEU A 155 7.23 4.20 -10.41
N SER A 156 7.52 5.10 -9.48
CA SER A 156 8.07 6.40 -9.82
C SER A 156 9.57 6.35 -10.10
N VAL A 157 10.05 7.38 -10.76
CA VAL A 157 11.47 7.57 -11.13
C VAL A 157 12.42 7.52 -9.93
N SER A 158 11.94 7.82 -8.74
CA SER A 158 12.73 7.80 -7.49
C SER A 158 13.30 6.42 -7.15
N PHE A 159 12.68 5.34 -7.61
CA PHE A 159 13.20 3.98 -7.47
C PHE A 159 14.32 3.67 -8.50
N PHE A 160 14.47 4.49 -9.56
CA PHE A 160 15.35 4.20 -10.69
C PHE A 160 16.71 4.90 -10.66
N PHE A 161 16.94 5.90 -9.81
CA PHE A 161 18.17 6.71 -9.87
C PHE A 161 19.49 5.98 -9.55
N LEU A 162 19.44 4.74 -9.07
CA LEU A 162 20.66 3.95 -8.79
C LEU A 162 21.11 3.03 -9.92
N PHE A 163 20.35 2.88 -11.01
CA PHE A 163 20.78 2.01 -12.14
C PHE A 163 21.57 2.74 -13.21
N SER A 164 21.76 4.05 -13.16
CA SER A 164 22.43 4.81 -14.23
C SER A 164 23.93 5.06 -14.04
N TYR A 165 24.59 4.52 -13.03
CA TYR A 165 26.03 4.68 -12.81
C TYR A 165 26.81 3.38 -12.60
N GLY A 166 26.34 2.28 -13.11
CA GLY A 166 27.14 1.08 -13.33
C GLY A 166 27.69 1.10 -14.76
N ARG A 167 28.95 1.56 -14.95
CA ARG A 167 29.68 1.38 -16.19
C ARG A 167 29.61 -0.08 -16.63
N LEU A 168 29.16 -0.29 -17.87
CA LEU A 168 29.56 -1.45 -18.66
C LEU A 168 30.99 -1.18 -19.12
N ASP A 169 31.96 -1.83 -18.51
CA ASP A 169 33.28 -2.09 -19.04
C ASP A 169 33.37 -3.59 -19.38
#